data_e2c12dc774bca49db7ea1e699d5207ab
#
_entry.id   e2c12dc774bca49db7ea1e699d5207ab
#
_cell.length_a   1.000
_cell.length_b   1.000
_cell.length_c   1.000
_cell.angle_alpha   90.00
_cell.angle_beta   90.00
_cell.angle_gamma   90.00
#
_symmetry.space_group_name_H-M   'P 1'
#
loop_
_entity.id
_entity.type
_entity.pdbx_description
1 polymer ?
#
loop_
_entity_poly.entity_id
_entity_poly.type
_entity_poly.pdbx_seq_one_letter_code
_entity_poly.pdbx_strand_id
1 'polypeptide(L)'
;MNKMKSQLHEWKEALKNITLKKCAITLLGSFILAFGLYHVHSISGVTEGGVLGATLLLEHWTGISPALTGGIMNVLCYVLGWKLLGKEFIAYSALATVGFSGMYKICEQFPHLWPGLADMPLVAALVGALFVGVGAGLCVRVGGAPSGDDALAMSISHAAGWKIQWVYLLSDLIVLVMSLSYIPVRRIGYSLFTVLLSGQLIGFVQNFNRTQETGADCVTEN
;
A
#
# COMPACT_ATOMS: atom_id res chain seq x y z
N MET A 1 3.97 32.67 -17.56
CA MET A 1 3.81 31.82 -18.77
C MET A 1 4.91 30.79 -18.94
N ASN A 2 6.18 31.06 -18.68
CA ASN A 2 7.30 30.10 -18.80
C ASN A 2 7.25 28.94 -17.79
N LYS A 3 6.87 29.18 -16.53
CA LYS A 3 6.81 28.14 -15.47
C LYS A 3 5.75 27.07 -15.75
N MET A 4 4.61 27.47 -16.32
CA MET A 4 3.52 26.55 -16.67
C MET A 4 3.87 25.69 -17.90
N LYS A 5 4.59 26.25 -18.88
CA LYS A 5 5.09 25.50 -20.05
C LYS A 5 6.18 24.48 -19.65
N SER A 6 7.08 24.85 -18.72
CA SER A 6 8.08 23.93 -18.16
C SER A 6 7.42 22.77 -17.43
N GLN A 7 6.43 23.04 -16.59
CA GLN A 7 5.69 21.99 -15.88
C GLN A 7 4.93 21.06 -16.82
N LEU A 8 4.28 21.60 -17.86
CA LEU A 8 3.60 20.79 -18.89
C LEU A 8 4.58 19.90 -19.67
N HIS A 9 5.78 20.38 -19.94
CA HIS A 9 6.83 19.60 -20.60
C HIS A 9 7.29 18.42 -19.73
N GLU A 10 7.55 18.68 -18.45
CA GLU A 10 7.93 17.64 -17.49
C GLU A 10 6.84 16.58 -17.27
N TRP A 11 5.54 16.95 -17.30
CA TRP A 11 4.45 16.00 -17.26
C TRP A 11 4.39 15.14 -18.54
N LYS A 12 4.64 15.73 -19.70
CA LYS A 12 4.70 14.98 -20.96
C LYS A 12 5.85 13.97 -20.98
N GLU A 13 7.01 14.32 -20.45
CA GLU A 13 8.15 13.40 -20.33
C GLU A 13 7.86 12.27 -19.34
N ALA A 14 7.27 12.59 -18.16
CA ALA A 14 6.87 11.58 -17.20
C ALA A 14 5.83 10.59 -17.79
N LEU A 15 4.88 11.10 -18.57
CA LEU A 15 3.87 10.26 -19.24
C LEU A 15 4.45 9.38 -20.36
N LYS A 16 5.52 9.80 -21.03
CA LYS A 16 6.22 8.96 -22.04
C LYS A 16 6.92 7.76 -21.42
N ASN A 17 7.37 7.89 -20.16
CA ASN A 17 8.04 6.82 -19.42
C ASN A 17 7.05 5.78 -18.85
N ILE A 18 5.75 6.03 -18.99
CA ILE A 18 4.71 5.07 -18.58
C ILE A 18 4.70 3.90 -19.56
N THR A 19 5.08 2.74 -19.05
CA THR A 19 5.13 1.50 -19.83
C THR A 19 3.84 0.70 -19.61
N LEU A 20 3.27 0.18 -20.68
CA LEU A 20 2.08 -0.68 -20.63
C LEU A 20 2.26 -1.88 -19.68
N LYS A 21 3.48 -2.46 -19.66
CA LYS A 21 3.84 -3.54 -18.74
C LYS A 21 3.70 -3.12 -17.27
N LYS A 22 4.20 -1.93 -16.90
CA LYS A 22 4.07 -1.41 -15.53
C LYS A 22 2.60 -1.11 -15.19
N CYS A 23 1.82 -0.58 -16.13
CA CYS A 23 0.38 -0.35 -15.93
C CYS A 23 -0.37 -1.67 -15.68
N ALA A 24 -0.08 -2.72 -16.45
CA ALA A 24 -0.68 -4.03 -16.26
C ALA A 24 -0.33 -4.64 -14.89
N ILE A 25 0.94 -4.52 -14.46
CA ILE A 25 1.38 -4.97 -13.14
C ILE A 25 0.68 -4.18 -12.04
N THR A 26 0.55 -2.85 -12.18
CA THR A 26 -0.17 -2.00 -11.23
C THR A 26 -1.63 -2.43 -11.09
N LEU A 27 -2.34 -2.63 -12.20
CA LEU A 27 -3.73 -3.07 -12.17
C LEU A 27 -3.89 -4.48 -11.59
N LEU A 28 -2.98 -5.40 -11.92
CA LEU A 28 -2.97 -6.74 -11.33
C LEU A 28 -2.74 -6.68 -9.81
N GLY A 29 -1.76 -5.89 -9.36
CA GLY A 29 -1.51 -5.69 -7.93
C GLY A 29 -2.71 -5.09 -7.21
N SER A 30 -3.34 -4.07 -7.80
CA SER A 30 -4.56 -3.44 -7.27
C SER A 30 -5.74 -4.42 -7.18
N PHE A 31 -5.90 -5.30 -8.18
CA PHE A 31 -6.92 -6.34 -8.16
C PHE A 31 -6.69 -7.34 -7.02
N ILE A 32 -5.47 -7.86 -6.89
CA ILE A 32 -5.10 -8.82 -5.84
C ILE A 32 -5.34 -8.20 -4.46
N LEU A 33 -4.92 -6.93 -4.28
CA LEU A 33 -5.10 -6.21 -3.03
C LEU A 33 -6.59 -5.99 -2.70
N ALA A 34 -7.37 -5.50 -3.65
CA ALA A 34 -8.81 -5.24 -3.46
C ALA A 34 -9.58 -6.53 -3.15
N PHE A 35 -9.26 -7.61 -3.86
CA PHE A 35 -9.86 -8.93 -3.63
C PHE A 35 -9.58 -9.44 -2.22
N GLY A 36 -8.32 -9.38 -1.77
CA GLY A 36 -7.93 -9.82 -0.42
C GLY A 36 -8.55 -8.97 0.68
N LEU A 37 -8.55 -7.65 0.50
CA LEU A 37 -9.17 -6.74 1.48
C LEU A 37 -10.67 -6.96 1.59
N TYR A 38 -11.38 -7.16 0.48
CA TYR A 38 -12.81 -7.40 0.53
C TYR A 38 -13.15 -8.79 1.07
N HIS A 39 -12.59 -9.86 0.51
CA HIS A 39 -13.02 -11.23 0.85
C HIS A 39 -12.41 -11.79 2.14
N VAL A 40 -11.33 -11.20 2.65
CA VAL A 40 -10.62 -11.70 3.84
C VAL A 40 -10.60 -10.67 4.97
N HIS A 41 -10.05 -9.47 4.74
CA HIS A 41 -9.86 -8.50 5.81
C HIS A 41 -11.19 -7.94 6.34
N SER A 42 -12.13 -7.58 5.46
CA SER A 42 -13.40 -6.94 5.86
C SER A 42 -14.24 -7.78 6.84
N ILE A 43 -14.09 -9.11 6.80
CA ILE A 43 -14.85 -10.03 7.66
C ILE A 43 -14.06 -10.54 8.88
N SER A 44 -12.73 -10.39 8.87
CA SER A 44 -11.85 -11.02 9.87
C SER A 44 -11.80 -10.28 11.20
N GLY A 45 -12.19 -9.01 11.23
CA GLY A 45 -12.01 -8.13 12.40
C GLY A 45 -10.54 -7.90 12.78
N VAL A 46 -9.60 -8.26 11.91
CA VAL A 46 -8.19 -7.92 12.04
C VAL A 46 -8.03 -6.44 11.66
N THR A 47 -7.45 -5.67 12.56
CA THR A 47 -7.23 -4.23 12.37
C THR A 47 -5.94 -4.01 11.61
N GLU A 48 -5.95 -3.09 10.66
CA GLU A 48 -4.74 -2.65 9.99
C GLU A 48 -4.00 -1.59 10.83
N GLY A 49 -2.70 -1.48 10.62
CA GLY A 49 -1.87 -0.40 11.16
C GLY A 49 -1.90 0.83 10.26
N GLY A 50 -0.78 1.53 10.18
CA GLY A 50 -0.52 2.61 9.21
C GLY A 50 -1.51 3.76 9.26
N VAL A 51 -1.77 4.37 8.11
CA VAL A 51 -2.68 5.53 7.97
C VAL A 51 -4.12 5.15 8.31
N LEU A 52 -4.59 3.98 7.88
CA LEU A 52 -5.95 3.53 8.18
C LEU A 52 -6.14 3.33 9.69
N GLY A 53 -5.24 2.62 10.35
CA GLY A 53 -5.27 2.45 11.81
C GLY A 53 -5.18 3.79 12.54
N ALA A 54 -4.37 4.73 12.05
CA ALA A 54 -4.27 6.07 12.61
C ALA A 54 -5.58 6.87 12.49
N THR A 55 -6.35 6.67 11.41
CA THR A 55 -7.67 7.34 11.27
C THR A 55 -8.69 6.81 12.28
N LEU A 56 -8.70 5.50 12.54
CA LEU A 56 -9.56 4.88 13.55
C LEU A 56 -9.17 5.32 14.97
N LEU A 57 -7.87 5.47 15.22
CA LEU A 57 -7.35 5.99 16.49
C LEU A 57 -7.79 7.45 16.71
N LEU A 58 -7.70 8.29 15.67
CA LEU A 58 -8.17 9.67 15.71
C LEU A 58 -9.70 9.75 15.94
N GLU A 59 -10.47 8.89 15.29
CA GLU A 59 -11.91 8.81 15.54
C GLU A 59 -12.20 8.48 17.01
N HIS A 60 -11.52 7.47 17.55
CA HIS A 60 -11.70 7.09 18.94
C HIS A 60 -11.40 8.24 19.93
N TRP A 61 -10.38 9.03 19.68
CA TRP A 61 -9.97 10.11 20.59
C TRP A 61 -10.69 11.44 20.36
N THR A 62 -11.06 11.76 19.12
CA THR A 62 -11.60 13.08 18.76
C THR A 62 -13.05 13.04 18.29
N GLY A 63 -13.58 11.86 17.95
CA GLY A 63 -14.89 11.70 17.34
C GLY A 63 -14.97 12.15 15.88
N ILE A 64 -13.84 12.52 15.25
CA ILE A 64 -13.80 12.95 13.84
C ILE A 64 -13.88 11.71 12.95
N SER A 65 -14.80 11.74 11.97
CA SER A 65 -15.01 10.64 11.03
C SER A 65 -13.73 10.20 10.31
N PRO A 66 -13.42 8.89 10.26
CA PRO A 66 -12.30 8.33 9.51
C PRO A 66 -12.33 8.67 8.01
N ALA A 67 -13.51 8.89 7.44
CA ALA A 67 -13.63 9.31 6.06
C ALA A 67 -12.97 10.68 5.80
N LEU A 68 -13.11 11.62 6.76
CA LEU A 68 -12.49 12.93 6.66
C LEU A 68 -11.00 12.87 6.97
N THR A 69 -10.63 12.28 8.10
CA THR A 69 -9.22 12.17 8.53
C THR A 69 -8.41 11.33 7.55
N GLY A 70 -8.95 10.21 7.07
CA GLY A 70 -8.33 9.35 6.06
C GLY A 70 -8.15 10.06 4.73
N GLY A 71 -9.15 10.81 4.28
CA GLY A 71 -9.03 11.62 3.07
C GLY A 71 -7.89 12.64 3.16
N ILE A 72 -7.82 13.38 4.26
CA ILE A 72 -6.76 14.37 4.50
C ILE A 72 -5.38 13.69 4.58
N MET A 73 -5.25 12.62 5.37
CA MET A 73 -4.00 11.90 5.54
C MET A 73 -3.50 11.31 4.23
N ASN A 74 -4.39 10.69 3.44
CA ASN A 74 -4.05 10.15 2.11
C ASN A 74 -3.52 11.27 1.19
N VAL A 75 -4.21 12.41 1.12
CA VAL A 75 -3.75 13.55 0.31
C VAL A 75 -2.36 14.00 0.75
N LEU A 76 -2.12 14.13 2.07
CA LEU A 76 -0.80 14.52 2.59
C LEU A 76 0.28 13.51 2.20
N CYS A 77 0.01 12.22 2.32
CA CYS A 77 0.94 11.15 1.94
C CYS A 77 1.26 11.18 0.44
N TYR A 78 0.25 11.37 -0.42
CA TYR A 78 0.50 11.49 -1.87
C TYR A 78 1.22 12.78 -2.26
N VAL A 79 0.96 13.90 -1.58
CA VAL A 79 1.72 15.15 -1.80
C VAL A 79 3.18 14.98 -1.37
N LEU A 80 3.43 14.29 -0.26
CA LEU A 80 4.78 13.95 0.17
C LEU A 80 5.48 13.05 -0.86
N GLY A 81 4.80 11.99 -1.29
CA GLY A 81 5.30 11.08 -2.32
C GLY A 81 5.60 11.79 -3.64
N TRP A 82 4.73 12.69 -4.07
CA TRP A 82 4.99 13.51 -5.26
C TRP A 82 6.27 14.33 -5.15
N LYS A 83 6.48 14.96 -4.00
CA LYS A 83 7.68 15.80 -3.79
C LYS A 83 8.97 15.00 -3.73
N LEU A 84 8.94 13.79 -3.18
CA LEU A 84 10.12 12.95 -2.97
C LEU A 84 10.40 11.96 -4.10
N LEU A 85 9.34 11.39 -4.70
CA LEU A 85 9.44 10.32 -5.71
C LEU A 85 9.13 10.81 -7.14
N GLY A 86 8.59 12.02 -7.28
CA GLY A 86 8.38 12.66 -8.57
C GLY A 86 7.04 12.35 -9.24
N LYS A 87 6.95 12.70 -10.54
CA LYS A 87 5.68 12.70 -11.29
C LYS A 87 5.26 11.31 -11.77
N GLU A 88 6.21 10.42 -12.06
CA GLU A 88 5.91 9.04 -12.45
C GLU A 88 5.21 8.29 -11.30
N PHE A 89 5.68 8.52 -10.05
CA PHE A 89 5.04 7.98 -8.86
C PHE A 89 3.55 8.34 -8.80
N ILE A 90 3.20 9.61 -9.00
CA ILE A 90 1.80 10.06 -8.96
C ILE A 90 0.96 9.40 -10.06
N ALA A 91 1.51 9.26 -11.27
CA ALA A 91 0.79 8.65 -12.38
C ALA A 91 0.45 7.17 -12.10
N TYR A 92 1.44 6.38 -11.64
CA TYR A 92 1.21 4.98 -11.26
C TYR A 92 0.35 4.86 -10.01
N SER A 93 0.48 5.76 -9.03
CA SER A 93 -0.35 5.77 -7.82
C SER A 93 -1.81 6.10 -8.13
N ALA A 94 -2.07 7.06 -9.01
CA ALA A 94 -3.43 7.35 -9.47
C ALA A 94 -4.05 6.13 -10.17
N LEU A 95 -3.29 5.45 -11.05
CA LEU A 95 -3.74 4.22 -11.68
C LEU A 95 -4.00 3.10 -10.66
N ALA A 96 -3.11 2.94 -9.68
CA ALA A 96 -3.25 1.94 -8.62
C ALA A 96 -4.50 2.20 -7.76
N THR A 97 -4.70 3.45 -7.32
CA THR A 97 -5.84 3.83 -6.48
C THR A 97 -7.17 3.68 -7.22
N VAL A 98 -7.23 4.12 -8.48
CA VAL A 98 -8.43 3.95 -9.31
C VAL A 98 -8.69 2.46 -9.59
N GLY A 99 -7.65 1.70 -9.92
CA GLY A 99 -7.75 0.25 -10.12
C GLY A 99 -8.22 -0.47 -8.87
N PHE A 100 -7.65 -0.16 -7.71
CA PHE A 100 -8.05 -0.69 -6.41
C PHE A 100 -9.52 -0.37 -6.10
N SER A 101 -9.91 0.91 -6.16
CA SER A 101 -11.27 1.34 -5.84
C SER A 101 -12.31 0.74 -6.78
N GLY A 102 -12.00 0.66 -8.08
CA GLY A 102 -12.88 0.05 -9.07
C GLY A 102 -13.07 -1.45 -8.82
N MET A 103 -11.98 -2.19 -8.56
CA MET A 103 -12.03 -3.63 -8.27
C MET A 103 -12.69 -3.92 -6.94
N TYR A 104 -12.43 -3.13 -5.91
CA TYR A 104 -13.11 -3.26 -4.62
C TYR A 104 -14.62 -3.10 -4.79
N LYS A 105 -15.05 -2.07 -5.55
CA LYS A 105 -16.47 -1.84 -5.87
C LYS A 105 -17.11 -2.97 -6.66
N ILE A 106 -16.35 -3.65 -7.52
CA ILE A 106 -16.83 -4.87 -8.22
C ILE A 106 -16.98 -6.01 -7.21
N CYS A 107 -16.00 -6.23 -6.33
CA CYS A 107 -16.07 -7.27 -5.30
C CYS A 107 -17.27 -7.07 -4.36
N GLU A 108 -17.62 -5.84 -4.00
CA GLU A 108 -18.79 -5.51 -3.17
C GLU A 108 -20.14 -5.99 -3.76
N GLN A 109 -20.20 -6.27 -5.05
CA GLN A 109 -21.42 -6.79 -5.69
C GLN A 109 -21.61 -8.29 -5.48
N PHE A 110 -20.60 -8.98 -4.96
CA PHE A 110 -20.62 -10.42 -4.73
C PHE A 110 -20.56 -10.73 -3.23
N PRO A 111 -21.17 -11.84 -2.78
CA PRO A 111 -21.02 -12.27 -1.40
C PRO A 111 -19.56 -12.66 -1.10
N HIS A 112 -19.17 -12.57 0.18
CA HIS A 112 -17.86 -13.02 0.60
C HIS A 112 -17.64 -14.49 0.27
N LEU A 113 -16.52 -14.83 -0.37
CA LEU A 113 -16.22 -16.20 -0.82
C LEU A 113 -15.94 -17.16 0.35
N TRP A 114 -15.37 -16.62 1.44
CA TRP A 114 -14.96 -17.43 2.59
C TRP A 114 -15.51 -16.88 3.92
N PRO A 115 -16.83 -16.90 4.13
CA PRO A 115 -17.43 -16.35 5.35
C PRO A 115 -16.92 -17.02 6.62
N GLY A 116 -16.50 -18.30 6.56
CA GLY A 116 -15.91 -19.03 7.69
C GLY A 116 -14.55 -18.50 8.16
N LEU A 117 -13.90 -17.61 7.41
CA LEU A 117 -12.67 -16.94 7.88
C LEU A 117 -12.94 -15.98 9.03
N ALA A 118 -14.17 -15.50 9.21
CA ALA A 118 -14.55 -14.67 10.33
C ALA A 118 -14.29 -15.36 11.69
N ASP A 119 -14.44 -16.67 11.73
CA ASP A 119 -14.23 -17.50 12.93
C ASP A 119 -12.79 -17.97 13.11
N MET A 120 -11.92 -17.71 12.11
CA MET A 120 -10.53 -18.17 12.08
C MET A 120 -9.55 -17.00 11.91
N PRO A 121 -9.39 -16.11 12.91
CA PRO A 121 -8.64 -14.87 12.75
C PRO A 121 -7.16 -15.08 12.39
N LEU A 122 -6.54 -16.17 12.82
CA LEU A 122 -5.15 -16.48 12.46
C LEU A 122 -5.01 -16.87 10.99
N VAL A 123 -5.96 -17.66 10.46
CA VAL A 123 -5.97 -18.04 9.04
C VAL A 123 -6.28 -16.81 8.18
N ALA A 124 -7.24 -15.99 8.61
CA ALA A 124 -7.56 -14.72 7.95
C ALA A 124 -6.36 -13.77 7.93
N ALA A 125 -5.62 -13.67 9.03
CA ALA A 125 -4.40 -12.88 9.13
C ALA A 125 -3.32 -13.35 8.13
N LEU A 126 -3.11 -14.66 8.02
CA LEU A 126 -2.15 -15.26 7.10
C LEU A 126 -2.55 -15.03 5.63
N VAL A 127 -3.79 -15.36 5.28
CA VAL A 127 -4.29 -15.22 3.90
C VAL A 127 -4.38 -13.75 3.52
N GLY A 128 -4.86 -12.89 4.42
CA GLY A 128 -4.90 -11.44 4.23
C GLY A 128 -3.51 -10.85 3.98
N ALA A 129 -2.52 -11.23 4.80
CA ALA A 129 -1.14 -10.78 4.62
C ALA A 129 -0.55 -11.19 3.26
N LEU A 130 -0.90 -12.37 2.73
CA LEU A 130 -0.47 -12.80 1.40
C LEU A 130 -1.06 -11.90 0.29
N PHE A 131 -2.36 -11.63 0.35
CA PHE A 131 -3.02 -10.76 -0.63
C PHE A 131 -2.48 -9.31 -0.56
N VAL A 132 -2.34 -8.76 0.65
CA VAL A 132 -1.79 -7.42 0.86
C VAL A 132 -0.32 -7.36 0.41
N GLY A 133 0.50 -8.31 0.88
CA GLY A 133 1.92 -8.35 0.58
C GLY A 133 2.23 -8.47 -0.91
N VAL A 134 1.50 -9.33 -1.63
CA VAL A 134 1.67 -9.49 -3.08
C VAL A 134 1.04 -8.32 -3.83
N GLY A 135 -0.19 -7.94 -3.49
CA GLY A 135 -0.92 -6.89 -4.21
C GLY A 135 -0.25 -5.51 -4.09
N ALA A 136 0.00 -5.05 -2.86
CA ALA A 136 0.72 -3.80 -2.62
C ALA A 136 2.17 -3.88 -3.12
N GLY A 137 2.86 -5.02 -2.88
CA GLY A 137 4.23 -5.25 -3.34
C GLY A 137 4.40 -5.11 -4.86
N LEU A 138 3.46 -5.59 -5.67
CA LEU A 138 3.47 -5.41 -7.13
C LEU A 138 3.31 -3.94 -7.53
N CYS A 139 2.42 -3.19 -6.87
CA CYS A 139 2.24 -1.76 -7.12
C CYS A 139 3.51 -0.97 -6.75
N VAL A 140 4.04 -1.20 -5.55
CA VAL A 140 5.25 -0.55 -5.04
C VAL A 140 6.47 -0.86 -5.91
N ARG A 141 6.60 -2.09 -6.41
CA ARG A 141 7.67 -2.51 -7.31
C ARG A 141 7.76 -1.67 -8.58
N VAL A 142 6.63 -1.26 -9.14
CA VAL A 142 6.59 -0.43 -10.36
C VAL A 142 6.60 1.07 -10.08
N GLY A 143 6.66 1.45 -8.80
CA GLY A 143 6.74 2.83 -8.37
C GLY A 143 5.40 3.50 -8.12
N GLY A 144 4.32 2.73 -7.95
CA GLY A 144 2.98 3.23 -7.60
C GLY A 144 2.55 2.83 -6.20
N ALA A 145 1.68 3.61 -5.59
CA ALA A 145 1.10 3.35 -4.28
C ALA A 145 -0.42 3.24 -4.39
N PRO A 146 -1.04 2.10 -4.06
CA PRO A 146 -2.50 1.96 -4.08
C PRO A 146 -3.19 2.69 -2.92
N SER A 147 -2.47 2.98 -1.84
CA SER A 147 -2.98 3.66 -0.64
C SER A 147 -2.02 4.74 -0.13
N GLY A 148 -2.49 5.55 0.83
CA GLY A 148 -1.66 6.54 1.52
C GLY A 148 -0.56 5.90 2.36
N ASP A 149 -0.79 4.73 2.94
CA ASP A 149 0.20 3.95 3.68
C ASP A 149 1.38 3.60 2.81
N ASP A 150 1.11 3.10 1.60
CA ASP A 150 2.12 2.75 0.63
C ASP A 150 2.91 3.99 0.17
N ALA A 151 2.21 5.11 -0.07
CA ALA A 151 2.83 6.37 -0.45
C ALA A 151 3.75 6.90 0.66
N LEU A 152 3.32 6.78 1.93
CA LEU A 152 4.11 7.17 3.09
C LEU A 152 5.35 6.28 3.24
N ALA A 153 5.16 4.96 3.18
CA ALA A 153 6.24 3.99 3.31
C ALA A 153 7.30 4.16 2.21
N MET A 154 6.88 4.34 0.96
CA MET A 154 7.79 4.61 -0.16
C MET A 154 8.55 5.93 0.02
N SER A 155 7.86 6.98 0.49
CA SER A 155 8.45 8.30 0.71
C SER A 155 9.53 8.27 1.79
N ILE A 156 9.23 7.64 2.94
CA ILE A 156 10.18 7.50 4.04
C ILE A 156 11.34 6.58 3.64
N SER A 157 11.05 5.45 3.00
CA SER A 157 12.07 4.53 2.50
C SER A 157 13.06 5.23 1.58
N HIS A 158 12.56 6.07 0.66
CA HIS A 158 13.40 6.85 -0.25
C HIS A 158 14.22 7.92 0.49
N ALA A 159 13.59 8.67 1.39
CA ALA A 159 14.25 9.78 2.10
C ALA A 159 15.27 9.29 3.14
N ALA A 160 14.97 8.22 3.87
CA ALA A 160 15.84 7.67 4.92
C ALA A 160 16.82 6.61 4.42
N GLY A 161 16.65 6.09 3.20
CA GLY A 161 17.45 4.97 2.67
C GLY A 161 17.17 3.63 3.36
N TRP A 162 16.05 3.52 4.06
CA TRP A 162 15.66 2.29 4.78
C TRP A 162 14.96 1.31 3.85
N LYS A 163 15.09 0.02 4.13
CA LYS A 163 14.31 -0.99 3.41
C LYS A 163 12.84 -0.81 3.74
N ILE A 164 11.99 -0.87 2.73
CA ILE A 164 10.57 -0.53 2.83
C ILE A 164 9.81 -1.37 3.87
N GLN A 165 10.17 -2.65 4.04
CA GLN A 165 9.55 -3.52 5.03
C GLN A 165 9.72 -3.01 6.47
N TRP A 166 10.83 -2.36 6.78
CA TRP A 166 11.06 -1.78 8.11
C TRP A 166 10.28 -0.50 8.33
N VAL A 167 10.03 0.25 7.25
CA VAL A 167 9.20 1.45 7.32
C VAL A 167 7.74 1.06 7.59
N TYR A 168 7.20 0.08 6.87
CA TYR A 168 5.86 -0.47 7.15
C TYR A 168 5.77 -0.96 8.59
N LEU A 169 6.69 -1.82 9.01
CA LEU A 169 6.70 -2.35 10.37
C LEU A 169 6.70 -1.25 11.43
N LEU A 170 7.52 -0.22 11.25
CA LEU A 170 7.63 0.87 12.23
C LEU A 170 6.36 1.71 12.28
N SER A 171 5.80 2.11 11.12
CA SER A 171 4.56 2.90 11.05
C SER A 171 3.38 2.14 11.66
N ASP A 172 3.23 0.88 11.30
CA ASP A 172 2.14 0.04 11.78
C ASP A 172 2.28 -0.25 13.28
N LEU A 173 3.50 -0.55 13.74
CA LEU A 173 3.76 -0.81 15.16
C LEU A 173 3.43 0.40 16.04
N ILE A 174 3.79 1.61 15.61
CA ILE A 174 3.45 2.84 16.33
C ILE A 174 1.93 2.94 16.49
N VAL A 175 1.19 2.77 15.41
CA VAL A 175 -0.28 2.88 15.42
C VAL A 175 -0.90 1.75 16.25
N LEU A 176 -0.44 0.51 16.11
CA LEU A 176 -0.94 -0.63 16.88
C LEU A 176 -0.71 -0.47 18.39
N VAL A 177 0.47 0.03 18.79
CA VAL A 177 0.76 0.32 20.20
C VAL A 177 -0.16 1.40 20.75
N MET A 178 -0.42 2.46 19.99
CA MET A 178 -1.36 3.50 20.40
C MET A 178 -2.81 2.97 20.44
N SER A 179 -3.16 2.03 19.56
CA SER A 179 -4.49 1.39 19.52
C SER A 179 -4.76 0.44 20.67
N LEU A 180 -3.75 0.08 21.48
CA LEU A 180 -3.95 -0.64 22.75
C LEU A 180 -4.87 0.10 23.73
N SER A 181 -5.07 1.40 23.52
CA SER A 181 -5.99 2.20 24.35
C SER A 181 -7.46 1.79 24.19
N TYR A 182 -7.85 1.17 23.08
CA TYR A 182 -9.27 0.82 22.78
C TYR A 182 -9.46 -0.56 22.14
N ILE A 183 -8.41 -1.19 21.62
CA ILE A 183 -8.48 -2.51 20.99
C ILE A 183 -7.95 -3.57 21.94
N PRO A 184 -8.64 -4.73 22.13
CA PRO A 184 -8.15 -5.83 22.94
C PRO A 184 -6.81 -6.38 22.44
N VAL A 185 -5.88 -6.66 23.36
CA VAL A 185 -4.51 -7.15 23.07
C VAL A 185 -4.51 -8.38 22.14
N ARG A 186 -5.50 -9.27 22.28
CA ARG A 186 -5.63 -10.46 21.43
C ARG A 186 -5.79 -10.10 19.94
N ARG A 187 -6.59 -9.07 19.62
CA ARG A 187 -6.78 -8.59 18.22
C ARG A 187 -5.51 -7.94 17.70
N ILE A 188 -4.85 -7.15 18.53
CA ILE A 188 -3.55 -6.53 18.18
C ILE A 188 -2.51 -7.58 17.86
N GLY A 189 -2.49 -8.71 18.57
CA GLY A 189 -1.60 -9.83 18.26
C GLY A 189 -1.78 -10.37 16.84
N TYR A 190 -3.02 -10.54 16.38
CA TYR A 190 -3.31 -10.97 15.00
C TYR A 190 -2.93 -9.89 13.98
N SER A 191 -3.23 -8.62 14.28
CA SER A 191 -2.85 -7.49 13.43
C SER A 191 -1.34 -7.36 13.28
N LEU A 192 -0.59 -7.50 14.39
CA LEU A 192 0.87 -7.49 14.37
C LEU A 192 1.44 -8.62 13.51
N PHE A 193 0.85 -9.83 13.59
CA PHE A 193 1.25 -10.95 12.76
C PHE A 193 1.01 -10.66 11.27
N THR A 194 -0.16 -10.09 10.92
CA THR A 194 -0.49 -9.68 9.55
C THR A 194 0.52 -8.67 9.02
N VAL A 195 0.77 -7.61 9.78
CA VAL A 195 1.69 -6.51 9.42
C VAL A 195 3.12 -7.01 9.23
N LEU A 196 3.62 -7.84 10.14
CA LEU A 196 4.95 -8.44 10.01
C LEU A 196 5.08 -9.24 8.71
N LEU A 197 4.09 -10.09 8.42
CA LEU A 197 4.12 -10.95 7.25
C LEU A 197 3.92 -10.17 5.95
N SER A 198 2.92 -9.28 5.88
CA SER A 198 2.66 -8.47 4.69
C SER A 198 3.81 -7.53 4.36
N GLY A 199 4.39 -6.87 5.36
CA GLY A 199 5.54 -5.98 5.18
C GLY A 199 6.78 -6.71 4.63
N GLN A 200 7.08 -7.92 5.14
CA GLN A 200 8.17 -8.75 4.59
C GLN A 200 7.89 -9.19 3.17
N LEU A 201 6.65 -9.57 2.86
CA LEU A 201 6.23 -9.94 1.50
C LEU A 201 6.31 -8.75 0.53
N ILE A 202 5.87 -7.55 0.93
CA ILE A 202 6.02 -6.33 0.12
C ILE A 202 7.50 -6.11 -0.20
N GLY A 203 8.38 -6.16 0.81
CA GLY A 203 9.82 -6.01 0.61
C GLY A 203 10.42 -7.07 -0.30
N PHE A 204 9.96 -8.33 -0.19
CA PHE A 204 10.39 -9.42 -1.06
C PHE A 204 9.93 -9.21 -2.51
N VAL A 205 8.63 -8.92 -2.73
CA VAL A 205 8.05 -8.71 -4.07
C VAL A 205 8.65 -7.48 -4.75
N GLN A 206 8.89 -6.40 -3.99
CA GLN A 206 9.53 -5.19 -4.50
C GLN A 206 10.94 -5.49 -5.06
N ASN A 207 11.72 -6.29 -4.35
CA ASN A 207 13.11 -6.58 -4.71
C ASN A 207 13.25 -7.79 -5.65
N PHE A 208 12.19 -8.56 -5.89
CA PHE A 208 12.20 -9.71 -6.76
C PHE A 208 12.57 -9.33 -8.20
N ASN A 209 13.62 -9.90 -8.76
CA ASN A 209 14.24 -9.58 -10.05
C ASN A 209 15.07 -8.27 -10.15
N ARG A 210 15.13 -7.42 -9.15
CA ARG A 210 16.06 -6.29 -9.18
C ARG A 210 17.51 -6.77 -9.18
N THR A 211 17.76 -7.92 -8.59
CA THR A 211 19.07 -8.59 -8.54
C THR A 211 19.49 -9.18 -9.89
N GLN A 212 18.56 -9.47 -10.79
CA GLN A 212 18.88 -10.02 -12.13
C GLN A 212 19.24 -8.94 -13.15
N GLU A 213 18.66 -7.74 -13.04
CA GLU A 213 19.01 -6.63 -13.94
C GLU A 213 20.42 -6.10 -13.64
N THR A 214 20.81 -6.03 -12.36
CA THR A 214 22.18 -5.62 -11.95
C THR A 214 23.23 -6.69 -12.31
N GLY A 215 22.85 -7.96 -12.39
CA GLY A 215 23.75 -9.06 -12.79
C GLY A 215 23.92 -9.19 -14.30
N ALA A 216 22.93 -8.78 -15.09
CA ALA A 216 23.01 -8.82 -16.55
C ALA A 216 23.91 -7.72 -17.13
N ASP A 217 23.92 -6.54 -16.51
CA ASP A 217 24.75 -5.42 -16.94
C ASP A 217 26.24 -5.65 -16.66
N CYS A 218 26.60 -6.47 -15.65
CA CYS A 218 27.98 -6.84 -15.36
C CYS A 218 28.56 -7.92 -16.30
N VAL A 219 27.74 -8.64 -17.07
CA VAL A 219 28.19 -9.73 -17.96
C VAL A 219 28.41 -9.23 -19.40
N THR A 220 27.94 -8.03 -19.73
CA THR A 220 28.08 -7.45 -21.09
C THR A 220 29.27 -6.49 -21.23
N GLU A 221 30.06 -6.25 -20.18
CA GLU A 221 31.26 -5.41 -20.19
C GLU A 221 32.60 -6.19 -20.09
N ASN A 222 32.64 -7.45 -20.48
CA ASN A 222 33.91 -8.20 -20.63
C ASN A 222 34.11 -8.75 -22.04
#